data_124a5d1557a68548baa5402388548a26
#
_entry.id   124a5d1557a68548baa5402388548a26
#
_cell.length_a   1.000
_cell.length_b   1.000
_cell.length_c   1.000
_cell.angle_alpha   90.00
_cell.angle_beta   90.00
_cell.angle_gamma   90.00
#
_symmetry.space_group_name_H-M   'P 1'
#
loop_
_entity.id
_entity.type
_entity.pdbx_description
1 polymer ?
#
loop_
_entity_poly.entity_id
_entity_poly.type
_entity_poly.pdbx_seq_one_letter_code
_entity_poly.pdbx_strand_id
1 'polypeptide(L)'
;MIINTLITLGWALSIYFMIVYSYNVLVSLFGFMNLKKDYDIVEDKTKFLIMVASHNEEKVIRATIQNLKEINYDSELFDICIVSDNSTDRTTEIAKEENVLVVDTIQGRFPREGVGKPAGIQYALRELGFDNVKATYDLIMVLDADNFVDPNILKEVNSQYIHEGNPEVIQTYLDSKNYTSIISLSYSVVFWMMNRFHQSSRHRLGLPGSIGGTGFFVNTNWLINYGGFRFKSLTEDLEMEIEIVKNNGRIVWNNFTGIYDEKPENTKISMRQRYRWAKGHFYVAYKQLFPLIWCFLKTGKLKYIDKILFLMSMGKAIHIVIMALLLVLQLYNNQVSTGIIETINHYFLYISGVNLFLIIYSFTLLPIYSTMRKVNLNRPIRIVLGLQWFMLTDFVCQVHALFTSHKQNKWVVTPHNKTEIEEDIEEKKVTT
;
A
#
# COMPACT_ATOMS: atom_id res chain seq x y z
N MET A 1 -41.33 4.96 15.25
CA MET A 1 -40.74 5.15 13.91
C MET A 1 -39.23 5.33 13.97
N ILE A 2 -38.67 6.32 14.66
CA ILE A 2 -37.21 6.61 14.72
C ILE A 2 -36.42 5.41 15.25
N ILE A 3 -36.84 4.77 16.35
CA ILE A 3 -36.16 3.60 16.93
C ILE A 3 -36.11 2.44 15.95
N ASN A 4 -37.19 2.11 15.27
CA ASN A 4 -37.21 1.03 14.29
C ASN A 4 -36.29 1.33 13.09
N THR A 5 -36.22 2.58 12.65
CA THR A 5 -35.31 3.00 11.59
C THR A 5 -33.84 2.83 12.02
N LEU A 6 -33.49 3.20 13.25
CA LEU A 6 -32.15 3.03 13.80
C LEU A 6 -31.76 1.55 13.94
N ILE A 7 -32.70 0.70 14.38
CA ILE A 7 -32.51 -0.75 14.48
C ILE A 7 -32.25 -1.33 13.08
N THR A 8 -33.11 -0.99 12.09
CA THR A 8 -32.93 -1.48 10.71
C THR A 8 -31.58 -1.05 10.10
N LEU A 9 -31.20 0.21 10.31
CA LEU A 9 -29.90 0.71 9.87
C LEU A 9 -28.74 -0.02 10.56
N GLY A 10 -28.86 -0.27 11.87
CA GLY A 10 -27.89 -1.05 12.64
C GLY A 10 -27.71 -2.47 12.11
N TRP A 11 -28.82 -3.13 11.74
CA TRP A 11 -28.81 -4.44 11.09
C TRP A 11 -28.06 -4.41 9.75
N ALA A 12 -28.42 -3.48 8.87
CA ALA A 12 -27.81 -3.33 7.56
C ALA A 12 -26.29 -3.11 7.67
N LEU A 13 -25.86 -2.24 8.58
CA LEU A 13 -24.45 -1.99 8.84
C LEU A 13 -23.72 -3.21 9.43
N SER A 14 -24.34 -3.92 10.37
CA SER A 14 -23.74 -5.12 10.98
C SER A 14 -23.57 -6.25 9.99
N ILE A 15 -24.54 -6.48 9.10
CA ILE A 15 -24.42 -7.45 8.00
C ILE A 15 -23.34 -7.03 7.00
N TYR A 16 -23.31 -5.75 6.63
CA TYR A 16 -22.26 -5.21 5.77
C TYR A 16 -20.86 -5.48 6.34
N PHE A 17 -20.62 -5.15 7.63
CA PHE A 17 -19.35 -5.41 8.27
C PHE A 17 -19.03 -6.90 8.31
N MET A 18 -19.99 -7.74 8.68
CA MET A 18 -19.81 -9.18 8.70
C MET A 18 -19.35 -9.72 7.34
N ILE A 19 -19.96 -9.29 6.24
CA ILE A 19 -19.58 -9.74 4.89
C ILE A 19 -18.17 -9.29 4.55
N VAL A 20 -17.87 -7.98 4.69
CA VAL A 20 -16.58 -7.40 4.30
C VAL A 20 -15.43 -7.98 5.14
N TYR A 21 -15.61 -8.07 6.45
CA TYR A 21 -14.55 -8.58 7.34
C TYR A 21 -14.40 -10.09 7.25
N SER A 22 -15.49 -10.87 7.13
CA SER A 22 -15.39 -12.32 6.92
C SER A 22 -14.63 -12.66 5.65
N TYR A 23 -14.90 -11.95 4.55
CA TYR A 23 -14.14 -12.11 3.31
C TYR A 23 -12.64 -11.86 3.54
N ASN A 24 -12.27 -10.74 4.16
CA ASN A 24 -10.86 -10.42 4.43
C ASN A 24 -10.21 -11.45 5.36
N VAL A 25 -10.93 -11.94 6.37
CA VAL A 25 -10.44 -13.00 7.26
C VAL A 25 -10.23 -14.31 6.49
N LEU A 26 -11.20 -14.75 5.68
CA LEU A 26 -11.08 -15.97 4.87
C LEU A 26 -9.88 -15.89 3.91
N VAL A 27 -9.70 -14.78 3.21
CA VAL A 27 -8.52 -14.58 2.35
C VAL A 27 -7.25 -14.62 3.19
N SER A 28 -7.20 -13.97 4.37
CA SER A 28 -6.01 -13.90 5.22
C SER A 28 -5.55 -15.26 5.74
N LEU A 29 -6.43 -16.26 5.84
CA LEU A 29 -6.06 -17.62 6.27
C LEU A 29 -4.97 -18.23 5.40
N PHE A 30 -4.96 -17.91 4.11
CA PHE A 30 -3.91 -18.36 3.19
C PHE A 30 -2.54 -17.71 3.46
N GLY A 31 -2.50 -16.64 4.21
CA GLY A 31 -1.26 -15.99 4.67
C GLY A 31 -0.52 -16.77 5.77
N PHE A 32 -1.17 -17.71 6.48
CA PHE A 32 -0.47 -18.59 7.43
C PHE A 32 0.43 -19.62 6.74
N MET A 33 0.17 -19.93 5.48
CA MET A 33 1.01 -20.82 4.69
C MET A 33 2.24 -20.09 4.16
N ASN A 34 3.42 -20.71 4.21
CA ASN A 34 4.61 -20.13 3.61
C ASN A 34 4.49 -20.11 2.08
N LEU A 35 4.75 -18.98 1.46
CA LEU A 35 4.85 -18.88 0.01
C LEU A 35 6.13 -19.59 -0.43
N LYS A 36 6.01 -20.48 -1.40
CA LYS A 36 7.15 -21.12 -2.05
C LYS A 36 7.40 -20.41 -3.37
N LYS A 37 8.65 -20.27 -3.73
CA LYS A 37 9.07 -19.75 -5.02
C LYS A 37 8.74 -20.81 -6.07
N ASP A 38 8.06 -20.42 -7.12
CA ASP A 38 7.56 -21.28 -8.20
C ASP A 38 8.25 -21.01 -9.54
N TYR A 39 9.29 -20.16 -9.53
CA TYR A 39 10.15 -19.86 -10.68
C TYR A 39 11.63 -19.99 -10.30
N ASP A 40 12.42 -20.36 -11.28
CA ASP A 40 13.88 -20.38 -11.19
C ASP A 40 14.47 -19.02 -11.58
N ILE A 41 15.64 -18.72 -11.06
CA ILE A 41 16.40 -17.55 -11.51
C ILE A 41 16.92 -17.83 -12.91
N VAL A 42 16.57 -16.94 -13.83
CA VAL A 42 17.00 -17.01 -15.22
C VAL A 42 18.04 -15.90 -15.54
N GLU A 43 18.67 -16.02 -16.70
CA GLU A 43 19.60 -15.04 -17.23
C GLU A 43 18.99 -13.63 -17.31
N ASP A 44 19.82 -12.62 -17.07
CA ASP A 44 19.43 -11.21 -17.12
C ASP A 44 19.06 -10.84 -18.58
N LYS A 45 17.80 -10.42 -18.80
CA LYS A 45 17.27 -10.09 -20.15
C LYS A 45 16.36 -8.87 -20.17
N THR A 46 15.58 -8.68 -19.10
CA THR A 46 14.61 -7.59 -19.00
C THR A 46 15.34 -6.26 -18.83
N LYS A 47 14.99 -5.26 -19.61
CA LYS A 47 15.54 -3.91 -19.49
C LYS A 47 14.70 -3.05 -18.57
N PHE A 48 15.36 -2.43 -17.58
CA PHE A 48 14.70 -1.67 -16.53
C PHE A 48 15.04 -0.18 -16.59
N LEU A 49 14.04 0.67 -16.37
CA LEU A 49 14.21 2.08 -15.99
C LEU A 49 13.81 2.25 -14.52
N ILE A 50 14.77 2.55 -13.65
CA ILE A 50 14.51 2.82 -12.23
C ILE A 50 14.25 4.32 -12.08
N MET A 51 13.00 4.71 -11.83
CA MET A 51 12.59 6.11 -11.64
C MET A 51 12.45 6.42 -10.16
N VAL A 52 13.33 7.26 -9.63
CA VAL A 52 13.32 7.72 -8.24
C VAL A 52 12.69 9.11 -8.17
N ALA A 53 11.49 9.20 -7.60
CA ALA A 53 10.80 10.48 -7.43
C ALA A 53 11.34 11.23 -6.21
N SER A 54 11.84 12.44 -6.43
CA SER A 54 12.54 13.23 -5.41
C SER A 54 12.01 14.68 -5.35
N HIS A 55 11.84 15.21 -4.14
CA HIS A 55 11.52 16.62 -3.88
C HIS A 55 12.14 17.09 -2.57
N ASN A 56 13.23 17.82 -2.62
CA ASN A 56 14.00 18.28 -1.45
C ASN A 56 14.48 17.12 -0.55
N GLU A 57 15.21 16.17 -1.16
CA GLU A 57 15.72 14.93 -0.55
C GLU A 57 17.26 14.91 -0.47
N GLU A 58 17.94 16.07 -0.38
CA GLU A 58 19.40 16.17 -0.36
C GLU A 58 20.07 15.29 0.71
N LYS A 59 19.37 15.00 1.80
CA LYS A 59 19.89 14.22 2.93
C LYS A 59 20.00 12.72 2.65
N VAL A 60 19.12 12.17 1.80
CA VAL A 60 18.98 10.73 1.59
C VAL A 60 19.32 10.30 0.17
N ILE A 61 19.18 11.18 -0.84
CA ILE A 61 19.25 10.80 -2.25
C ILE A 61 20.61 10.18 -2.63
N ARG A 62 21.73 10.63 -2.06
CA ARG A 62 23.06 10.07 -2.34
C ARG A 62 23.15 8.61 -1.90
N ALA A 63 22.71 8.30 -0.68
CA ALA A 63 22.70 6.94 -0.15
C ALA A 63 21.79 6.01 -0.97
N THR A 64 20.64 6.53 -1.41
CA THR A 64 19.72 5.77 -2.28
C THR A 64 20.36 5.46 -3.63
N ILE A 65 21.02 6.43 -4.29
CA ILE A 65 21.72 6.19 -5.57
C ILE A 65 22.85 5.18 -5.39
N GLN A 66 23.62 5.26 -4.31
CA GLN A 66 24.69 4.31 -4.03
C GLN A 66 24.15 2.89 -3.83
N ASN A 67 23.06 2.72 -3.07
CA ASN A 67 22.40 1.42 -2.92
C ASN A 67 21.89 0.87 -4.27
N LEU A 68 21.35 1.72 -5.15
CA LEU A 68 20.89 1.29 -6.49
C LEU A 68 22.05 0.87 -7.41
N LYS A 69 23.24 1.46 -7.26
CA LYS A 69 24.44 1.07 -8.01
C LYS A 69 25.01 -0.29 -7.57
N GLU A 70 24.64 -0.77 -6.38
CA GLU A 70 25.05 -2.09 -5.85
C GLU A 70 24.13 -3.23 -6.31
N ILE A 71 23.13 -2.95 -7.16
CA ILE A 71 22.22 -3.97 -7.69
C ILE A 71 23.01 -5.01 -8.50
N ASN A 72 22.82 -6.29 -8.15
CA ASN A 72 23.43 -7.43 -8.81
C ASN A 72 22.63 -7.81 -10.08
N TYR A 73 22.82 -7.04 -11.15
CA TYR A 73 22.19 -7.22 -12.46
C TYR A 73 23.12 -6.68 -13.54
N ASP A 74 22.98 -7.12 -14.79
CA ASP A 74 23.79 -6.60 -15.89
C ASP A 74 23.59 -5.07 -16.03
N SER A 75 24.69 -4.31 -15.89
CA SER A 75 24.67 -2.86 -15.89
C SER A 75 24.23 -2.23 -17.23
N GLU A 76 24.27 -3.01 -18.33
CA GLU A 76 23.77 -2.55 -19.63
C GLU A 76 22.26 -2.72 -19.80
N LEU A 77 21.61 -3.40 -18.82
CA LEU A 77 20.19 -3.70 -18.86
C LEU A 77 19.35 -2.85 -17.88
N PHE A 78 19.96 -1.87 -17.20
CA PHE A 78 19.14 -0.93 -16.40
C PHE A 78 19.74 0.46 -16.33
N ASP A 79 18.88 1.45 -16.23
CA ASP A 79 19.24 2.84 -15.98
C ASP A 79 18.57 3.36 -14.72
N ILE A 80 19.30 4.22 -13.97
CA ILE A 80 18.78 4.94 -12.79
C ILE A 80 18.45 6.37 -13.23
N CYS A 81 17.20 6.78 -13.05
CA CYS A 81 16.70 8.11 -13.39
C CYS A 81 16.16 8.81 -12.14
N ILE A 82 16.85 9.85 -11.68
CA ILE A 82 16.38 10.70 -10.60
C ILE A 82 15.45 11.77 -11.16
N VAL A 83 14.20 11.75 -10.73
CA VAL A 83 13.18 12.74 -11.09
C VAL A 83 13.14 13.79 -10.00
N SER A 84 13.86 14.90 -10.18
CA SER A 84 13.88 16.02 -9.25
C SER A 84 12.70 16.94 -9.52
N ASP A 85 11.61 16.78 -8.75
CA ASP A 85 10.37 17.51 -8.97
C ASP A 85 10.33 18.82 -8.16
N ASN A 86 10.70 19.94 -8.80
CA ASN A 86 10.75 21.27 -8.19
C ASN A 86 11.60 21.33 -6.90
N SER A 87 12.71 20.61 -6.84
CA SER A 87 13.63 20.70 -5.70
C SER A 87 14.32 22.06 -5.65
N THR A 88 14.48 22.58 -4.44
CA THR A 88 15.13 23.88 -4.16
C THR A 88 16.40 23.73 -3.32
N ASP A 89 16.69 22.51 -2.87
CA ASP A 89 17.90 22.11 -2.18
C ASP A 89 18.92 21.48 -3.14
N ARG A 90 19.95 20.83 -2.64
CA ARG A 90 21.00 20.20 -3.44
C ARG A 90 20.63 18.84 -4.07
N THR A 91 19.38 18.42 -4.02
CA THR A 91 18.93 17.11 -4.56
C THR A 91 19.37 16.89 -6.02
N THR A 92 19.09 17.87 -6.90
CA THR A 92 19.46 17.80 -8.33
C THR A 92 20.96 17.79 -8.54
N GLU A 93 21.71 18.61 -7.78
CA GLU A 93 23.16 18.70 -7.84
C GLU A 93 23.81 17.37 -7.44
N ILE A 94 23.41 16.81 -6.31
CA ILE A 94 23.91 15.52 -5.81
C ILE A 94 23.64 14.40 -6.82
N ALA A 95 22.46 14.35 -7.42
CA ALA A 95 22.15 13.33 -8.43
C ALA A 95 23.05 13.44 -9.67
N LYS A 96 23.37 14.66 -10.12
CA LYS A 96 24.33 14.89 -11.21
C LYS A 96 25.76 14.47 -10.86
N GLU A 97 26.20 14.75 -9.62
CA GLU A 97 27.52 14.32 -9.11
C GLU A 97 27.66 12.80 -9.13
N GLU A 98 26.56 12.07 -8.91
CA GLU A 98 26.52 10.59 -8.92
C GLU A 98 26.49 9.97 -10.33
N ASN A 99 26.51 10.76 -11.42
CA ASN A 99 26.55 10.29 -12.81
C ASN A 99 25.39 9.31 -13.18
N VAL A 100 24.17 9.61 -12.74
CA VAL A 100 22.93 8.93 -13.13
C VAL A 100 22.09 9.83 -14.04
N LEU A 101 21.08 9.29 -14.70
CA LEU A 101 20.13 10.12 -15.45
C LEU A 101 19.38 11.05 -14.48
N VAL A 102 19.26 12.32 -14.83
CA VAL A 102 18.54 13.31 -14.03
C VAL A 102 17.54 14.05 -14.89
N VAL A 103 16.28 13.99 -14.48
CA VAL A 103 15.22 14.83 -15.04
C VAL A 103 14.84 15.87 -13.98
N ASP A 104 15.18 17.12 -14.24
CA ASP A 104 14.79 18.26 -13.40
C ASP A 104 13.55 18.92 -14.00
N THR A 105 12.47 19.03 -13.21
CA THR A 105 11.22 19.57 -13.74
C THR A 105 11.29 21.08 -13.92
N ILE A 106 11.07 21.53 -15.13
CA ILE A 106 11.05 22.95 -15.51
C ILE A 106 9.62 23.42 -15.62
N GLN A 107 9.26 24.43 -14.85
CA GLN A 107 7.91 25.03 -14.91
C GLN A 107 7.60 25.55 -16.32
N GLY A 108 6.40 25.22 -16.83
CA GLY A 108 5.90 25.70 -18.13
C GLY A 108 6.35 24.92 -19.34
N ARG A 109 7.30 23.97 -19.23
CA ARG A 109 7.75 23.15 -20.38
C ARG A 109 6.68 22.13 -20.80
N PHE A 110 6.06 21.45 -19.83
CA PHE A 110 4.92 20.57 -20.08
C PHE A 110 3.74 20.91 -19.16
N PRO A 111 2.49 20.68 -19.60
CA PRO A 111 1.34 20.78 -18.71
C PRO A 111 1.51 19.85 -17.50
N ARG A 112 1.38 20.38 -16.29
CA ARG A 112 1.47 19.56 -15.08
C ARG A 112 0.19 18.77 -14.86
N GLU A 113 0.31 17.47 -14.84
CA GLU A 113 -0.80 16.53 -14.61
C GLU A 113 -0.69 15.93 -13.19
N GLY A 114 -1.61 16.27 -12.30
CA GLY A 114 -1.60 15.81 -10.93
C GLY A 114 -0.69 16.63 -9.99
N VAL A 115 -0.39 16.04 -8.83
CA VAL A 115 0.43 16.65 -7.77
C VAL A 115 1.41 15.64 -7.18
N GLY A 116 2.60 16.11 -6.78
CA GLY A 116 3.64 15.27 -6.18
C GLY A 116 4.22 14.24 -7.15
N LYS A 117 4.53 13.06 -6.65
CA LYS A 117 5.22 11.98 -7.37
C LYS A 117 4.64 11.66 -8.77
N PRO A 118 3.33 11.44 -8.95
CA PRO A 118 2.79 11.12 -10.28
C PRO A 118 3.05 12.23 -11.30
N ALA A 119 2.98 13.49 -10.88
CA ALA A 119 3.23 14.60 -11.78
C ALA A 119 4.71 14.68 -12.21
N GLY A 120 5.64 14.42 -11.29
CA GLY A 120 7.07 14.35 -11.59
C GLY A 120 7.41 13.19 -12.54
N ILE A 121 6.91 11.99 -12.27
CA ILE A 121 7.12 10.81 -13.14
C ILE A 121 6.51 11.05 -14.54
N GLN A 122 5.30 11.61 -14.64
CA GLN A 122 4.68 11.93 -15.93
C GLN A 122 5.53 12.94 -16.72
N TYR A 123 6.06 13.95 -16.03
CA TYR A 123 6.96 14.91 -16.67
C TYR A 123 8.21 14.23 -17.20
N ALA A 124 8.85 13.36 -16.39
CA ALA A 124 10.07 12.66 -16.76
C ALA A 124 9.85 11.71 -17.96
N LEU A 125 8.74 10.99 -18.01
CA LEU A 125 8.38 10.16 -19.17
C LEU A 125 8.23 10.97 -20.45
N ARG A 126 7.68 12.19 -20.37
CA ARG A 126 7.59 13.11 -21.53
C ARG A 126 8.96 13.64 -21.96
N GLU A 127 9.79 14.00 -21.00
CA GLU A 127 11.15 14.50 -21.23
C GLU A 127 12.03 13.44 -21.92
N LEU A 128 11.97 12.19 -21.45
CA LEU A 128 12.68 11.05 -22.02
C LEU A 128 12.08 10.62 -23.38
N GLY A 129 10.85 11.01 -23.66
CA GLY A 129 10.11 10.64 -24.86
C GLY A 129 9.44 9.26 -24.74
N PHE A 130 8.11 9.22 -24.84
CA PHE A 130 7.33 7.99 -24.69
C PHE A 130 7.78 6.85 -25.62
N ASP A 131 8.03 7.18 -26.91
CA ASP A 131 8.46 6.18 -27.90
C ASP A 131 9.85 5.65 -27.59
N ASN A 132 10.76 6.50 -27.14
CA ASN A 132 12.12 6.11 -26.72
C ASN A 132 12.07 5.21 -25.48
N VAL A 133 11.33 5.60 -24.43
CA VAL A 133 11.16 4.79 -23.21
C VAL A 133 10.56 3.42 -23.54
N LYS A 134 9.53 3.41 -24.41
CA LYS A 134 8.87 2.17 -24.84
C LYS A 134 9.77 1.25 -25.67
N ALA A 135 10.66 1.82 -26.49
CA ALA A 135 11.57 1.05 -27.32
C ALA A 135 12.79 0.51 -26.53
N THR A 136 13.14 1.18 -25.42
CA THR A 136 14.38 0.88 -24.67
C THR A 136 14.12 -0.05 -23.49
N TYR A 137 13.01 0.13 -22.73
CA TYR A 137 12.79 -0.54 -21.47
C TYR A 137 11.52 -1.43 -21.47
N ASP A 138 11.65 -2.61 -20.87
CA ASP A 138 10.52 -3.54 -20.69
C ASP A 138 9.69 -3.18 -19.46
N LEU A 139 10.37 -2.81 -18.36
CA LEU A 139 9.76 -2.47 -17.08
C LEU A 139 10.28 -1.13 -16.54
N ILE A 140 9.38 -0.37 -15.95
CA ILE A 140 9.71 0.83 -15.18
C ILE A 140 9.51 0.52 -13.70
N MET A 141 10.57 0.64 -12.90
CA MET A 141 10.51 0.59 -11.44
C MET A 141 10.22 1.99 -10.90
N VAL A 142 9.29 2.12 -9.98
CA VAL A 142 8.97 3.38 -9.30
C VAL A 142 9.40 3.28 -7.84
N LEU A 143 10.27 4.23 -7.43
CA LEU A 143 10.81 4.33 -6.07
C LEU A 143 10.61 5.71 -5.47
N ASP A 144 10.48 5.76 -4.16
CA ASP A 144 10.64 6.99 -3.37
C ASP A 144 12.13 7.24 -3.06
N ALA A 145 12.49 8.50 -2.84
CA ALA A 145 13.89 8.94 -2.70
C ALA A 145 14.63 8.40 -1.47
N ASP A 146 13.88 7.91 -0.49
CA ASP A 146 14.41 7.33 0.74
C ASP A 146 14.51 5.81 0.72
N ASN A 147 14.15 5.15 -0.38
CA ASN A 147 14.09 3.69 -0.42
C ASN A 147 15.44 3.05 -0.72
N PHE A 148 15.76 1.97 0.01
CA PHE A 148 16.80 1.02 -0.35
C PHE A 148 16.18 -0.23 -0.95
N VAL A 149 16.93 -0.94 -1.77
CA VAL A 149 16.46 -2.16 -2.44
C VAL A 149 17.35 -3.34 -2.08
N ASP A 150 16.77 -4.54 -2.16
CA ASP A 150 17.53 -5.77 -2.12
C ASP A 150 18.49 -5.84 -3.33
N PRO A 151 19.77 -6.23 -3.16
CA PRO A 151 20.72 -6.29 -4.27
C PRO A 151 20.28 -7.19 -5.44
N ASN A 152 19.46 -8.20 -5.21
CA ASN A 152 18.98 -9.10 -6.25
C ASN A 152 17.60 -8.72 -6.80
N ILE A 153 17.09 -7.53 -6.51
CA ILE A 153 15.73 -7.15 -6.85
C ILE A 153 15.43 -7.28 -8.35
N LEU A 154 16.33 -6.84 -9.23
CA LEU A 154 16.11 -6.94 -10.67
C LEU A 154 16.19 -8.39 -11.18
N LYS A 155 17.05 -9.25 -10.63
CA LYS A 155 17.11 -10.68 -10.96
C LYS A 155 15.83 -11.41 -10.60
N GLU A 156 15.30 -11.14 -9.41
CA GLU A 156 14.05 -11.74 -8.95
C GLU A 156 12.87 -11.28 -9.81
N VAL A 157 12.80 -9.99 -10.11
CA VAL A 157 11.71 -9.44 -10.92
C VAL A 157 11.83 -9.88 -12.39
N ASN A 158 13.01 -9.90 -12.98
CA ASN A 158 13.24 -10.43 -14.33
C ASN A 158 12.74 -11.87 -14.45
N SER A 159 13.14 -12.72 -13.50
CA SER A 159 12.79 -14.14 -13.52
C SER A 159 11.28 -14.35 -13.36
N GLN A 160 10.64 -13.66 -12.41
CA GLN A 160 9.20 -13.73 -12.23
C GLN A 160 8.43 -13.11 -13.40
N TYR A 161 8.91 -11.99 -13.97
CA TYR A 161 8.27 -11.34 -15.11
C TYR A 161 8.17 -12.28 -16.31
N ILE A 162 9.25 -12.98 -16.62
CA ILE A 162 9.31 -13.96 -17.71
C ILE A 162 8.42 -15.17 -17.39
N HIS A 163 8.53 -15.73 -16.18
CA HIS A 163 7.74 -16.89 -15.74
C HIS A 163 6.24 -16.61 -15.78
N GLU A 164 5.82 -15.46 -15.29
CA GLU A 164 4.40 -15.04 -15.26
C GLU A 164 3.85 -14.62 -16.64
N GLY A 165 4.66 -14.58 -17.68
CA GLY A 165 4.23 -14.16 -19.02
C GLY A 165 3.88 -12.68 -19.07
N ASN A 166 4.78 -11.83 -18.61
CA ASN A 166 4.79 -10.37 -18.72
C ASN A 166 3.55 -9.70 -18.11
N PRO A 167 3.32 -9.80 -16.78
CA PRO A 167 2.21 -9.11 -16.12
C PRO A 167 2.35 -7.57 -16.23
N GLU A 168 1.23 -6.85 -16.06
CA GLU A 168 1.21 -5.41 -16.10
C GLU A 168 1.96 -4.76 -14.92
N VAL A 169 1.90 -5.38 -13.74
CA VAL A 169 2.65 -4.91 -12.56
C VAL A 169 3.17 -6.08 -11.74
N ILE A 170 4.39 -5.93 -11.22
CA ILE A 170 4.96 -6.74 -10.14
C ILE A 170 5.21 -5.80 -8.96
N GLN A 171 4.56 -6.07 -7.82
CA GLN A 171 4.84 -5.42 -6.55
C GLN A 171 5.78 -6.28 -5.73
N THR A 172 6.87 -5.70 -5.23
CA THR A 172 7.83 -6.38 -4.35
C THR A 172 7.50 -6.18 -2.88
N TYR A 173 8.20 -6.89 -2.00
CA TYR A 173 8.02 -6.81 -0.55
C TYR A 173 8.36 -5.40 -0.04
N LEU A 174 7.48 -4.83 0.80
CA LEU A 174 7.70 -3.53 1.44
C LEU A 174 8.15 -3.75 2.89
N ASP A 175 9.40 -3.49 3.17
CA ASP A 175 9.95 -3.54 4.54
C ASP A 175 10.28 -2.14 5.06
N SER A 176 10.90 -2.05 6.21
CA SER A 176 11.16 -0.80 6.90
C SER A 176 12.65 -0.65 7.20
N LYS A 177 13.20 0.55 6.98
CA LYS A 177 14.55 0.91 7.42
C LYS A 177 14.64 1.02 8.95
N ASN A 178 13.54 1.42 9.60
CA ASN A 178 13.49 1.72 11.02
C ASN A 178 12.19 1.22 11.67
N TYR A 179 12.30 0.68 12.88
CA TYR A 179 11.16 0.21 13.70
C TYR A 179 11.43 0.30 15.20
N THR A 180 12.39 1.10 15.63
CA THR A 180 12.78 1.25 17.04
C THR A 180 11.81 2.11 17.85
N SER A 181 11.19 3.12 17.21
CA SER A 181 10.14 3.91 17.87
C SER A 181 8.80 3.15 17.88
N ILE A 182 7.92 3.51 18.84
CA ILE A 182 6.57 2.90 18.92
C ILE A 182 5.75 3.15 17.67
N ILE A 183 5.97 4.30 17.00
CA ILE A 183 5.23 4.72 15.81
C ILE A 183 5.78 4.01 14.56
N SER A 184 7.10 4.03 14.35
CA SER A 184 7.72 3.33 13.23
C SER A 184 7.47 1.82 13.32
N LEU A 185 7.54 1.21 14.52
CA LEU A 185 7.18 -0.19 14.73
C LEU A 185 5.73 -0.46 14.34
N SER A 186 4.78 0.39 14.74
CA SER A 186 3.37 0.21 14.39
C SER A 186 3.14 0.26 12.87
N TYR A 187 3.85 1.14 12.15
CA TYR A 187 3.87 1.15 10.69
C TYR A 187 4.43 -0.15 10.12
N SER A 188 5.60 -0.57 10.59
CA SER A 188 6.26 -1.80 10.13
C SER A 188 5.37 -3.03 10.29
N VAL A 189 4.71 -3.15 11.45
CA VAL A 189 3.75 -4.24 11.72
C VAL A 189 2.60 -4.24 10.71
N VAL A 190 2.04 -3.07 10.38
CA VAL A 190 0.98 -2.97 9.38
C VAL A 190 1.48 -3.42 8.01
N PHE A 191 2.68 -3.03 7.58
CA PHE A 191 3.26 -3.46 6.31
C PHE A 191 3.59 -4.96 6.30
N TRP A 192 4.18 -5.52 7.37
CA TRP A 192 4.44 -6.97 7.48
C TRP A 192 3.13 -7.78 7.43
N MET A 193 2.08 -7.28 8.08
CA MET A 193 0.75 -7.87 8.01
C MET A 193 0.19 -7.81 6.57
N MET A 194 0.32 -6.67 5.91
CA MET A 194 -0.13 -6.51 4.53
C MET A 194 0.64 -7.44 3.57
N ASN A 195 1.96 -7.51 3.66
CA ASN A 195 2.76 -8.41 2.83
C ASN A 195 2.30 -9.86 2.99
N ARG A 196 2.03 -10.29 4.23
CA ARG A 196 1.70 -11.69 4.51
C ARG A 196 0.23 -12.02 4.29
N PHE A 197 -0.68 -11.27 4.91
CA PHE A 197 -2.10 -11.60 4.98
C PHE A 197 -2.95 -10.93 3.91
N HIS A 198 -2.38 -10.00 3.18
CA HIS A 198 -3.05 -9.37 2.04
C HIS A 198 -2.39 -9.78 0.71
N GLN A 199 -1.10 -9.51 0.52
CA GLN A 199 -0.38 -9.76 -0.72
C GLN A 199 -0.16 -11.25 -0.98
N SER A 200 0.55 -11.96 -0.08
CA SER A 200 0.85 -13.40 -0.25
C SER A 200 -0.42 -14.26 -0.33
N SER A 201 -1.47 -13.89 0.41
CA SER A 201 -2.75 -14.60 0.36
C SER A 201 -3.43 -14.46 -1.01
N ARG A 202 -3.45 -13.23 -1.56
CA ARG A 202 -4.04 -12.95 -2.87
C ARG A 202 -3.25 -13.60 -4.00
N HIS A 203 -1.94 -13.51 -3.96
CA HIS A 203 -1.07 -14.18 -4.94
C HIS A 203 -1.36 -15.68 -4.97
N ARG A 204 -1.45 -16.34 -3.81
CA ARG A 204 -1.77 -17.78 -3.68
C ARG A 204 -3.15 -18.15 -4.23
N LEU A 205 -4.12 -17.25 -4.14
CA LEU A 205 -5.48 -17.42 -4.64
C LEU A 205 -5.66 -17.01 -6.11
N GLY A 206 -4.60 -16.55 -6.79
CA GLY A 206 -4.69 -16.01 -8.14
C GLY A 206 -5.49 -14.70 -8.22
N LEU A 207 -5.63 -14.00 -7.10
CA LEU A 207 -6.28 -12.68 -7.00
C LEU A 207 -5.26 -11.57 -7.23
N PRO A 208 -5.66 -10.40 -7.74
CA PRO A 208 -4.75 -9.28 -7.96
C PRO A 208 -4.12 -8.82 -6.65
N GLY A 209 -2.80 -8.65 -6.64
CA GLY A 209 -2.10 -7.95 -5.58
C GLY A 209 -2.52 -6.50 -5.44
N SER A 210 -1.94 -5.77 -4.49
CA SER A 210 -2.10 -4.33 -4.35
C SER A 210 -0.77 -3.63 -4.61
N ILE A 211 -0.84 -2.41 -5.18
CA ILE A 211 0.32 -1.55 -5.43
C ILE A 211 0.52 -0.68 -4.19
N GLY A 212 1.74 -0.66 -3.65
CA GLY A 212 2.06 0.00 -2.39
C GLY A 212 2.71 1.37 -2.53
N GLY A 213 2.59 2.00 -3.69
CA GLY A 213 3.11 3.34 -3.96
C GLY A 213 4.60 3.39 -4.30
N THR A 214 5.40 2.42 -3.90
CA THR A 214 6.84 2.34 -4.14
C THR A 214 7.28 0.88 -4.29
N GLY A 215 8.46 0.63 -4.86
CA GLY A 215 8.99 -0.72 -5.04
C GLY A 215 8.13 -1.60 -5.95
N PHE A 216 7.44 -1.01 -6.90
CA PHE A 216 6.68 -1.74 -7.91
C PHE A 216 7.28 -1.53 -9.30
N PHE A 217 7.08 -2.53 -10.13
CA PHE A 217 7.53 -2.56 -11.52
C PHE A 217 6.31 -2.59 -12.43
N VAL A 218 6.20 -1.62 -13.33
CA VAL A 218 5.09 -1.52 -14.27
C VAL A 218 5.60 -1.82 -15.69
N ASN A 219 4.83 -2.62 -16.44
CA ASN A 219 5.08 -2.90 -17.84
C ASN A 219 5.07 -1.60 -18.65
N THR A 220 6.19 -1.30 -19.30
CA THR A 220 6.39 -0.06 -20.04
C THR A 220 5.38 0.09 -21.16
N ASN A 221 5.11 -0.97 -21.93
CA ASN A 221 4.11 -0.94 -23.00
C ASN A 221 2.72 -0.60 -22.47
N TRP A 222 2.30 -1.21 -21.36
CA TRP A 222 1.02 -0.91 -20.75
C TRP A 222 0.95 0.56 -20.30
N LEU A 223 1.97 1.04 -19.57
CA LEU A 223 1.99 2.40 -19.03
C LEU A 223 1.98 3.46 -20.16
N ILE A 224 2.81 3.29 -21.17
CA ILE A 224 2.89 4.25 -22.29
C ILE A 224 1.59 4.24 -23.12
N ASN A 225 1.02 3.06 -23.37
CA ASN A 225 -0.27 2.96 -24.07
C ASN A 225 -1.44 3.57 -23.27
N TYR A 226 -1.36 3.58 -21.94
CA TYR A 226 -2.29 4.30 -21.05
C TYR A 226 -2.11 5.82 -21.12
N GLY A 227 -1.02 6.31 -21.69
CA GLY A 227 -0.66 7.73 -21.82
C GLY A 227 0.32 8.22 -20.75
N GLY A 228 1.07 7.31 -20.14
CA GLY A 228 2.03 7.57 -19.08
C GLY A 228 1.41 7.52 -17.68
N PHE A 229 2.03 8.19 -16.72
CA PHE A 229 1.65 8.17 -15.29
C PHE A 229 0.59 9.22 -14.95
N ARG A 230 -0.62 9.09 -15.55
CA ARG A 230 -1.70 10.10 -15.52
C ARG A 230 -2.69 9.95 -14.36
N PHE A 231 -2.24 9.43 -13.23
CA PHE A 231 -3.06 9.23 -12.05
C PHE A 231 -3.15 10.53 -11.23
N LYS A 232 -4.34 10.89 -10.77
CA LYS A 232 -4.63 12.22 -10.20
C LYS A 232 -4.98 12.19 -8.72
N SER A 233 -5.28 11.02 -8.17
CA SER A 233 -5.60 10.88 -6.75
C SER A 233 -4.34 11.02 -5.89
N LEU A 234 -4.53 11.31 -4.59
CA LEU A 234 -3.44 11.31 -3.60
C LEU A 234 -2.95 9.90 -3.24
N THR A 235 -3.55 8.86 -3.84
CA THR A 235 -3.14 7.46 -3.83
C THR A 235 -3.16 6.97 -5.28
N GLU A 236 -2.20 7.47 -6.04
CA GLU A 236 -2.02 7.18 -7.46
C GLU A 236 -1.81 5.69 -7.71
N ASP A 237 -1.20 5.01 -6.77
CA ASP A 237 -0.97 3.57 -6.71
C ASP A 237 -2.29 2.79 -6.71
N LEU A 238 -3.21 3.11 -5.81
CA LEU A 238 -4.54 2.50 -5.77
C LEU A 238 -5.35 2.84 -7.04
N GLU A 239 -5.26 4.07 -7.54
CA GLU A 239 -5.93 4.46 -8.78
C GLU A 239 -5.43 3.62 -9.96
N MET A 240 -4.09 3.45 -10.09
CA MET A 240 -3.45 2.61 -11.10
C MET A 240 -3.86 1.13 -10.93
N GLU A 241 -3.83 0.61 -9.70
CA GLU A 241 -4.25 -0.75 -9.37
C GLU A 241 -5.65 -1.05 -9.92
N ILE A 242 -6.60 -0.18 -9.64
CA ILE A 242 -7.99 -0.36 -10.10
C ILE A 242 -8.11 -0.25 -11.63
N GLU A 243 -7.38 0.67 -12.26
CA GLU A 243 -7.39 0.79 -13.72
C GLU A 243 -6.83 -0.47 -14.40
N ILE A 244 -5.73 -1.04 -13.88
CA ILE A 244 -5.18 -2.30 -14.38
C ILE A 244 -6.21 -3.43 -14.26
N VAL A 245 -6.81 -3.60 -13.10
CA VAL A 245 -7.80 -4.66 -12.85
C VAL A 245 -9.03 -4.51 -13.74
N LYS A 246 -9.56 -3.29 -13.93
CA LYS A 246 -10.69 -2.99 -14.82
C LYS A 246 -10.40 -3.38 -16.27
N ASN A 247 -9.17 -3.15 -16.73
CA ASN A 247 -8.71 -3.50 -18.08
C ASN A 247 -8.25 -4.97 -18.18
N ASN A 248 -8.64 -5.81 -17.22
CA ASN A 248 -8.33 -7.22 -17.16
C ASN A 248 -6.83 -7.54 -16.98
N GLY A 249 -6.01 -6.58 -16.63
CA GLY A 249 -4.59 -6.75 -16.33
C GLY A 249 -4.33 -7.56 -15.04
N ARG A 250 -3.06 -7.92 -14.84
CA ARG A 250 -2.58 -8.71 -13.72
C ARG A 250 -1.61 -7.90 -12.87
N ILE A 251 -1.78 -7.99 -11.56
CA ILE A 251 -0.87 -7.43 -10.56
C ILE A 251 -0.34 -8.59 -9.73
N VAL A 252 0.93 -8.89 -9.89
CA VAL A 252 1.60 -10.03 -9.27
C VAL A 252 2.40 -9.57 -8.06
N TRP A 253 2.53 -10.43 -7.06
CA TRP A 253 3.30 -10.19 -5.86
C TRP A 253 4.62 -10.96 -5.86
N ASN A 254 5.74 -10.28 -5.60
CA ASN A 254 7.02 -10.90 -5.31
C ASN A 254 7.31 -10.85 -3.80
N ASN A 255 7.48 -12.04 -3.20
CA ASN A 255 7.77 -12.19 -1.77
C ASN A 255 9.26 -12.42 -1.47
N PHE A 256 10.08 -12.55 -2.50
CA PHE A 256 11.46 -13.04 -2.38
C PHE A 256 12.51 -11.93 -2.53
N THR A 257 12.06 -10.75 -2.86
CA THR A 257 12.85 -9.52 -2.90
C THR A 257 12.00 -8.33 -2.51
N GLY A 258 12.62 -7.23 -2.09
CA GLY A 258 11.87 -6.08 -1.62
C GLY A 258 12.67 -4.80 -1.49
N ILE A 259 11.98 -3.82 -0.94
CA ILE A 259 12.53 -2.51 -0.63
C ILE A 259 12.41 -2.22 0.86
N TYR A 260 13.22 -1.28 1.34
CA TYR A 260 13.22 -0.77 2.71
C TYR A 260 12.98 0.73 2.67
N ASP A 261 11.85 1.18 3.21
CA ASP A 261 11.50 2.60 3.30
C ASP A 261 11.60 3.16 4.73
N GLU A 262 11.73 4.47 4.87
CA GLU A 262 11.78 5.13 6.17
C GLU A 262 10.37 5.31 6.74
N LYS A 263 10.12 4.76 7.94
CA LYS A 263 8.84 4.92 8.62
C LYS A 263 8.85 6.16 9.54
N PRO A 264 7.76 6.95 9.56
CA PRO A 264 7.64 8.09 10.46
C PRO A 264 7.82 7.73 11.92
N GLU A 265 8.64 8.49 12.65
CA GLU A 265 8.86 8.30 14.08
C GLU A 265 8.00 9.25 14.95
N ASN A 266 7.40 10.26 14.31
CA ASN A 266 6.60 11.28 14.97
C ASN A 266 5.11 11.11 14.65
N THR A 267 4.25 11.15 15.68
CA THR A 267 2.78 10.99 15.53
C THR A 267 2.18 12.01 14.55
N LYS A 268 2.62 13.27 14.59
CA LYS A 268 2.06 14.34 13.74
C LYS A 268 2.39 14.10 12.26
N ILE A 269 3.63 13.68 11.96
CA ILE A 269 4.07 13.33 10.60
C ILE A 269 3.29 12.10 10.13
N SER A 270 3.22 11.07 10.96
CA SER A 270 2.45 9.85 10.74
C SER A 270 0.98 10.15 10.41
N MET A 271 0.31 10.99 11.19
CA MET A 271 -1.08 11.38 10.94
C MET A 271 -1.25 12.14 9.62
N ARG A 272 -0.32 13.03 9.26
CA ARG A 272 -0.35 13.75 7.97
C ARG A 272 -0.31 12.78 6.77
N GLN A 273 0.59 11.81 6.83
CA GLN A 273 0.74 10.80 5.77
C GLN A 273 -0.54 9.93 5.66
N ARG A 274 -1.04 9.39 6.79
CA ARG A 274 -2.25 8.56 6.82
C ARG A 274 -3.51 9.34 6.42
N TYR A 275 -3.61 10.61 6.80
CA TYR A 275 -4.68 11.48 6.33
C TYR A 275 -4.67 11.64 4.81
N ARG A 276 -3.48 11.81 4.20
CA ARG A 276 -3.32 11.85 2.74
C ARG A 276 -3.79 10.53 2.10
N TRP A 277 -3.36 9.40 2.64
CA TRP A 277 -3.78 8.08 2.17
C TRP A 277 -5.29 7.88 2.28
N ALA A 278 -5.87 8.17 3.44
CA ALA A 278 -7.31 8.05 3.65
C ALA A 278 -8.12 8.90 2.66
N LYS A 279 -7.67 10.14 2.38
CA LYS A 279 -8.31 11.01 1.37
C LYS A 279 -8.29 10.38 -0.03
N GLY A 280 -7.14 9.89 -0.45
CA GLY A 280 -6.99 9.22 -1.74
C GLY A 280 -7.86 7.95 -1.81
N HIS A 281 -7.81 7.10 -0.78
CA HIS A 281 -8.59 5.87 -0.72
C HIS A 281 -10.11 6.14 -0.82
N PHE A 282 -10.66 7.07 -0.06
CA PHE A 282 -12.09 7.41 -0.17
C PHE A 282 -12.44 7.99 -1.55
N TYR A 283 -11.57 8.81 -2.13
CA TYR A 283 -11.77 9.34 -3.47
C TYR A 283 -11.82 8.23 -4.52
N VAL A 284 -10.85 7.32 -4.51
CA VAL A 284 -10.80 6.19 -5.46
C VAL A 284 -11.99 5.25 -5.22
N ALA A 285 -12.33 4.93 -3.97
CA ALA A 285 -13.49 4.12 -3.65
C ALA A 285 -14.79 4.74 -4.21
N TYR A 286 -15.01 6.02 -3.98
CA TYR A 286 -16.17 6.73 -4.50
C TYR A 286 -16.24 6.72 -6.03
N LYS A 287 -15.11 6.90 -6.72
CA LYS A 287 -15.05 6.94 -8.18
C LYS A 287 -15.15 5.57 -8.85
N GLN A 288 -14.58 4.54 -8.20
CA GLN A 288 -14.30 3.27 -8.88
C GLN A 288 -15.24 2.11 -8.45
N LEU A 289 -16.00 2.27 -7.37
CA LEU A 289 -16.85 1.20 -6.87
C LEU A 289 -17.90 0.76 -7.91
N PHE A 290 -18.66 1.70 -8.47
CA PHE A 290 -19.68 1.41 -9.49
C PHE A 290 -19.08 0.85 -10.80
N PRO A 291 -18.00 1.43 -11.36
CA PRO A 291 -17.29 0.82 -12.49
C PRO A 291 -16.87 -0.63 -12.24
N LEU A 292 -16.36 -0.97 -11.06
CA LEU A 292 -15.98 -2.35 -10.72
C LEU A 292 -17.18 -3.28 -10.61
N ILE A 293 -18.28 -2.83 -9.99
CA ILE A 293 -19.54 -3.58 -9.96
C ILE A 293 -20.01 -3.88 -11.38
N TRP A 294 -19.96 -2.89 -12.27
CA TRP A 294 -20.32 -3.07 -13.67
C TRP A 294 -19.43 -4.08 -14.39
N CYS A 295 -18.11 -4.05 -14.15
CA CYS A 295 -17.17 -5.04 -14.69
C CYS A 295 -17.50 -6.45 -14.18
N PHE A 296 -17.86 -6.59 -12.91
CA PHE A 296 -18.26 -7.86 -12.33
C PHE A 296 -19.54 -8.39 -12.98
N LEU A 297 -20.58 -7.57 -13.07
CA LEU A 297 -21.87 -7.96 -13.67
C LEU A 297 -21.72 -8.40 -15.14
N LYS A 298 -20.79 -7.78 -15.87
CA LYS A 298 -20.52 -8.15 -17.27
C LYS A 298 -19.74 -9.48 -17.43
N THR A 299 -18.88 -9.82 -16.48
CA THR A 299 -17.86 -10.86 -16.70
C THR A 299 -17.90 -12.01 -15.71
N GLY A 300 -18.51 -11.81 -14.53
CA GLY A 300 -18.54 -12.78 -13.42
C GLY A 300 -17.18 -13.05 -12.76
N LYS A 301 -16.11 -12.32 -13.09
CA LYS A 301 -14.75 -12.60 -12.60
C LYS A 301 -14.57 -12.19 -11.14
N LEU A 302 -14.09 -13.13 -10.30
CA LEU A 302 -13.90 -12.94 -8.85
C LEU A 302 -12.94 -11.79 -8.50
N LYS A 303 -11.97 -11.47 -9.35
CA LYS A 303 -11.05 -10.35 -9.12
C LYS A 303 -11.75 -8.99 -8.94
N TYR A 304 -12.90 -8.79 -9.57
CA TYR A 304 -13.67 -7.56 -9.37
C TYR A 304 -14.37 -7.54 -8.01
N ILE A 305 -14.89 -8.69 -7.55
CA ILE A 305 -15.45 -8.80 -6.19
C ILE A 305 -14.37 -8.54 -5.15
N ASP A 306 -13.17 -9.10 -5.32
CA ASP A 306 -12.04 -8.83 -4.40
C ASP A 306 -11.77 -7.33 -4.27
N LYS A 307 -11.67 -6.60 -5.39
CA LYS A 307 -11.42 -5.15 -5.36
C LYS A 307 -12.63 -4.35 -4.86
N ILE A 308 -13.86 -4.78 -5.14
CA ILE A 308 -15.07 -4.18 -4.57
C ILE A 308 -15.02 -4.29 -3.03
N LEU A 309 -14.80 -5.48 -2.48
CA LEU A 309 -14.75 -5.71 -1.04
C LEU A 309 -13.52 -5.01 -0.41
N PHE A 310 -12.41 -4.92 -1.13
CA PHE A 310 -11.26 -4.13 -0.71
C PHE A 310 -11.62 -2.64 -0.59
N LEU A 311 -12.22 -2.02 -1.61
CA LEU A 311 -12.66 -0.62 -1.55
C LEU A 311 -13.74 -0.39 -0.49
N MET A 312 -14.67 -1.33 -0.32
CA MET A 312 -15.68 -1.29 0.75
C MET A 312 -15.06 -1.41 2.15
N SER A 313 -13.87 -1.98 2.30
CA SER A 313 -13.16 -2.04 3.58
C SER A 313 -12.43 -0.74 3.95
N MET A 314 -12.46 0.29 3.11
CA MET A 314 -11.87 1.59 3.42
C MET A 314 -12.59 2.23 4.62
N GLY A 315 -11.83 2.96 5.44
CA GLY A 315 -12.41 3.52 6.66
C GLY A 315 -12.52 2.52 7.83
N LYS A 316 -11.63 1.53 7.90
CA LYS A 316 -11.66 0.46 8.93
C LYS A 316 -11.77 0.98 10.35
N ALA A 317 -11.07 2.07 10.70
CA ALA A 317 -11.14 2.65 12.03
C ALA A 317 -12.53 3.27 12.33
N ILE A 318 -13.19 3.86 11.32
CA ILE A 318 -14.58 4.34 11.45
C ILE A 318 -15.52 3.15 11.67
N HIS A 319 -15.34 2.07 10.91
CA HIS A 319 -16.14 0.86 11.04
C HIS A 319 -16.05 0.28 12.46
N ILE A 320 -14.86 0.22 13.07
CA ILE A 320 -14.68 -0.28 14.43
C ILE A 320 -15.44 0.57 15.44
N VAL A 321 -15.37 1.90 15.33
CA VAL A 321 -16.08 2.80 16.25
C VAL A 321 -17.60 2.65 16.10
N ILE A 322 -18.11 2.59 14.87
CA ILE A 322 -19.55 2.35 14.62
C ILE A 322 -19.99 1.02 15.22
N MET A 323 -19.20 -0.03 15.02
CA MET A 323 -19.47 -1.36 15.57
C MET A 323 -19.53 -1.35 17.11
N ALA A 324 -18.60 -0.67 17.77
CA ALA A 324 -18.60 -0.54 19.23
C ALA A 324 -19.85 0.20 19.72
N LEU A 325 -20.23 1.28 19.03
CA LEU A 325 -21.46 2.03 19.36
C LEU A 325 -22.72 1.18 19.17
N LEU A 326 -22.79 0.42 18.08
CA LEU A 326 -23.92 -0.48 17.83
C LEU A 326 -24.03 -1.56 18.90
N LEU A 327 -22.89 -2.13 19.35
CA LEU A 327 -22.87 -3.11 20.42
C LEU A 327 -23.38 -2.52 21.75
N VAL A 328 -22.94 -1.31 22.12
CA VAL A 328 -23.41 -0.63 23.35
C VAL A 328 -24.92 -0.36 23.30
N LEU A 329 -25.41 0.17 22.18
CA LEU A 329 -26.85 0.43 21.99
C LEU A 329 -27.66 -0.84 22.11
N GLN A 330 -27.16 -1.95 21.66
CA GLN A 330 -27.80 -3.23 21.71
C GLN A 330 -27.86 -3.82 23.11
N LEU A 331 -26.76 -3.78 23.84
CA LEU A 331 -26.71 -4.23 25.25
C LEU A 331 -27.73 -3.43 26.09
N TYR A 332 -27.84 -2.13 25.81
CA TYR A 332 -28.88 -1.29 26.45
C TYR A 332 -30.29 -1.73 26.07
N ASN A 333 -30.57 -1.96 24.78
CA ASN A 333 -31.89 -2.32 24.29
C ASN A 333 -32.34 -3.70 24.76
N ASN A 334 -31.44 -4.68 24.93
CA ASN A 334 -31.76 -5.99 25.48
C ASN A 334 -32.25 -5.98 26.92
N GLN A 335 -31.93 -4.92 27.69
CA GLN A 335 -32.44 -4.77 29.07
C GLN A 335 -33.87 -4.24 29.12
N VAL A 336 -34.40 -3.73 28.01
CA VAL A 336 -35.68 -2.99 27.97
C VAL A 336 -36.75 -3.66 27.08
N SER A 337 -36.39 -4.65 26.25
CA SER A 337 -37.28 -5.22 25.24
C SER A 337 -37.84 -6.61 25.59
N THR A 338 -39.08 -6.86 25.21
CA THR A 338 -39.79 -8.14 25.38
C THR A 338 -40.41 -8.63 24.05
N GLY A 339 -40.60 -9.95 23.91
CA GLY A 339 -41.30 -10.57 22.77
C GLY A 339 -40.48 -10.65 21.48
N ILE A 340 -41.10 -10.32 20.32
CA ILE A 340 -40.45 -10.40 18.99
C ILE A 340 -39.20 -9.53 18.91
N ILE A 341 -39.21 -8.37 19.57
CA ILE A 341 -38.06 -7.45 19.63
C ILE A 341 -36.88 -8.10 20.38
N GLU A 342 -37.16 -8.87 21.43
CA GLU A 342 -36.16 -9.65 22.15
C GLU A 342 -35.46 -10.69 21.25
N THR A 343 -36.26 -11.44 20.47
CA THR A 343 -35.70 -12.42 19.51
C THR A 343 -34.83 -11.75 18.46
N ILE A 344 -35.29 -10.64 17.89
CA ILE A 344 -34.50 -9.87 16.91
C ILE A 344 -33.20 -9.35 17.54
N ASN A 345 -33.25 -8.83 18.76
CA ASN A 345 -32.10 -8.36 19.49
C ASN A 345 -31.10 -9.48 19.78
N HIS A 346 -31.54 -10.70 20.05
CA HIS A 346 -30.68 -11.84 20.27
C HIS A 346 -29.82 -12.17 19.03
N TYR A 347 -30.44 -12.24 17.84
CA TYR A 347 -29.68 -12.44 16.58
C TYR A 347 -28.72 -11.30 16.29
N PHE A 348 -29.09 -10.08 16.57
CA PHE A 348 -28.21 -8.93 16.40
C PHE A 348 -27.00 -9.00 17.34
N LEU A 349 -27.18 -9.38 18.59
CA LEU A 349 -26.09 -9.57 19.55
C LEU A 349 -25.13 -10.65 19.05
N TYR A 350 -25.65 -11.74 18.49
CA TYR A 350 -24.84 -12.80 17.90
C TYR A 350 -23.99 -12.29 16.72
N ILE A 351 -24.59 -11.57 15.77
CA ILE A 351 -23.88 -10.95 14.64
C ILE A 351 -22.82 -9.95 15.13
N SER A 352 -23.14 -9.16 16.14
CA SER A 352 -22.19 -8.22 16.74
C SER A 352 -21.03 -8.92 17.42
N GLY A 353 -21.24 -10.06 18.06
CA GLY A 353 -20.21 -10.92 18.63
C GLY A 353 -19.26 -11.47 17.58
N VAL A 354 -19.81 -11.97 16.45
CA VAL A 354 -19.01 -12.41 15.31
C VAL A 354 -18.17 -11.26 14.76
N ASN A 355 -18.77 -10.09 14.55
CA ASN A 355 -18.05 -8.92 14.06
C ASN A 355 -16.93 -8.48 15.01
N LEU A 356 -17.14 -8.50 16.32
CA LEU A 356 -16.13 -8.20 17.32
C LEU A 356 -14.97 -9.19 17.23
N PHE A 357 -15.26 -10.49 17.09
CA PHE A 357 -14.23 -11.50 16.86
C PHE A 357 -13.41 -11.22 15.59
N LEU A 358 -14.06 -10.91 14.47
CA LEU A 358 -13.39 -10.59 13.20
C LEU A 358 -12.48 -9.37 13.32
N ILE A 359 -12.88 -8.36 14.10
CA ILE A 359 -12.07 -7.17 14.40
C ILE A 359 -10.86 -7.53 15.26
N ILE A 360 -11.06 -8.25 16.36
CA ILE A 360 -9.96 -8.69 17.24
C ILE A 360 -8.96 -9.52 16.45
N TYR A 361 -9.44 -10.46 15.63
CA TYR A 361 -8.58 -11.25 14.75
C TYR A 361 -7.74 -10.34 13.82
N SER A 362 -8.38 -9.44 13.09
CA SER A 362 -7.72 -8.61 12.07
C SER A 362 -6.77 -7.56 12.65
N PHE A 363 -7.10 -6.98 13.80
CA PHE A 363 -6.37 -5.83 14.37
C PHE A 363 -5.56 -6.14 15.62
N THR A 364 -5.62 -7.35 16.13
CA THR A 364 -4.82 -7.79 17.28
C THR A 364 -4.05 -9.06 16.98
N LEU A 365 -4.73 -10.14 16.57
CA LEU A 365 -4.06 -11.42 16.39
C LEU A 365 -3.11 -11.44 15.18
N LEU A 366 -3.55 -10.94 14.01
CA LEU A 366 -2.70 -10.91 12.82
C LEU A 366 -1.49 -9.98 12.97
N PRO A 367 -1.60 -8.76 13.51
CA PRO A 367 -0.45 -7.91 13.81
C PRO A 367 0.55 -8.55 14.77
N ILE A 368 0.08 -9.14 15.87
CA ILE A 368 0.95 -9.85 16.83
C ILE A 368 1.69 -10.99 16.13
N TYR A 369 0.99 -11.84 15.40
CA TYR A 369 1.59 -12.95 14.66
C TYR A 369 2.65 -12.46 13.66
N SER A 370 2.35 -11.38 12.91
CA SER A 370 3.29 -10.80 11.94
C SER A 370 4.57 -10.30 12.62
N THR A 371 4.42 -9.67 13.77
CA THR A 371 5.55 -9.17 14.56
C THR A 371 6.41 -10.32 15.11
N MET A 372 5.78 -11.36 15.66
CA MET A 372 6.49 -12.53 16.20
C MET A 372 7.40 -13.24 15.20
N ARG A 373 7.14 -13.07 13.91
CA ARG A 373 7.94 -13.68 12.83
C ARG A 373 9.10 -12.82 12.35
N LYS A 374 9.12 -11.54 12.71
CA LYS A 374 10.12 -10.58 12.23
C LYS A 374 11.05 -10.07 13.32
N VAL A 375 10.56 -9.97 14.55
CA VAL A 375 11.31 -9.38 15.67
C VAL A 375 11.15 -10.25 16.90
N ASN A 376 12.20 -10.37 17.70
CA ASN A 376 12.11 -11.01 19.02
C ASN A 376 11.19 -10.21 19.94
N LEU A 377 10.11 -10.86 20.41
CA LEU A 377 9.06 -10.23 21.22
C LEU A 377 9.46 -10.10 22.69
N ASN A 378 10.43 -9.23 22.96
CA ASN A 378 10.76 -8.92 24.37
C ASN A 378 9.76 -7.94 25.02
N ARG A 379 8.84 -7.33 24.24
CA ARG A 379 7.88 -6.32 24.73
C ARG A 379 6.52 -6.39 24.03
N PRO A 380 5.74 -7.47 24.15
CA PRO A 380 4.45 -7.62 23.47
C PRO A 380 3.45 -6.50 23.85
N ILE A 381 3.49 -6.04 25.12
CA ILE A 381 2.62 -4.95 25.59
C ILE A 381 2.87 -3.65 24.81
N ARG A 382 4.13 -3.32 24.54
CA ARG A 382 4.50 -2.11 23.78
C ARG A 382 3.91 -2.14 22.36
N ILE A 383 3.91 -3.31 21.73
CA ILE A 383 3.36 -3.49 20.37
C ILE A 383 1.85 -3.31 20.39
N VAL A 384 1.17 -3.96 21.34
CA VAL A 384 -0.30 -3.84 21.45
C VAL A 384 -0.71 -2.39 21.72
N LEU A 385 -0.07 -1.72 22.68
CA LEU A 385 -0.36 -0.32 23.00
C LEU A 385 -0.05 0.61 21.82
N GLY A 386 1.06 0.38 21.11
CA GLY A 386 1.44 1.15 19.91
C GLY A 386 0.41 1.00 18.79
N LEU A 387 -0.07 -0.21 18.53
CA LEU A 387 -1.11 -0.48 17.55
C LEU A 387 -2.45 0.16 17.92
N GLN A 388 -2.84 0.14 19.20
CA GLN A 388 -4.06 0.82 19.65
C GLN A 388 -3.95 2.35 19.47
N TRP A 389 -2.80 2.93 19.82
CA TRP A 389 -2.54 4.35 19.56
C TRP A 389 -2.56 4.69 18.07
N PHE A 390 -1.96 3.83 17.23
CA PHE A 390 -2.00 3.96 15.79
C PHE A 390 -3.44 3.94 15.27
N MET A 391 -4.27 2.99 15.71
CA MET A 391 -5.68 2.88 15.33
C MET A 391 -6.52 4.09 15.77
N LEU A 392 -6.31 4.57 17.00
CA LEU A 392 -7.02 5.76 17.50
C LEU A 392 -6.72 7.01 16.68
N THR A 393 -5.43 7.23 16.37
CA THR A 393 -5.02 8.37 15.54
C THR A 393 -5.46 8.21 14.09
N ASP A 394 -5.54 6.96 13.59
CA ASP A 394 -6.05 6.67 12.25
C ASP A 394 -7.55 6.96 12.11
N PHE A 395 -8.34 6.69 13.16
CA PHE A 395 -9.75 7.08 13.21
C PHE A 395 -9.94 8.59 12.95
N VAL A 396 -9.17 9.43 13.63
CA VAL A 396 -9.21 10.88 13.43
C VAL A 396 -8.87 11.26 11.99
N CYS A 397 -7.83 10.63 11.42
CA CYS A 397 -7.43 10.84 10.03
C CYS A 397 -8.56 10.43 9.05
N GLN A 398 -9.17 9.28 9.25
CA GLN A 398 -10.23 8.74 8.38
C GLN A 398 -11.50 9.58 8.45
N VAL A 399 -11.95 9.98 9.65
CA VAL A 399 -13.13 10.85 9.81
C VAL A 399 -12.93 12.18 9.06
N HIS A 400 -11.77 12.82 9.25
CA HIS A 400 -11.47 14.07 8.54
C HIS A 400 -11.38 13.87 7.03
N ALA A 401 -10.77 12.77 6.58
CA ALA A 401 -10.63 12.41 5.18
C ALA A 401 -11.98 12.16 4.50
N LEU A 402 -12.94 11.53 5.19
CA LEU A 402 -14.26 11.23 4.66
C LEU A 402 -14.96 12.50 4.14
N PHE A 403 -14.87 13.61 4.89
CA PHE A 403 -15.47 14.89 4.50
C PHE A 403 -14.65 15.72 3.52
N THR A 404 -13.36 15.41 3.34
CA THR A 404 -12.43 16.19 2.53
C THR A 404 -11.84 15.43 1.34
N SER A 405 -12.29 14.21 1.10
CA SER A 405 -11.78 13.32 0.03
C SER A 405 -11.92 13.91 -1.39
N HIS A 406 -12.85 14.82 -1.62
CA HIS A 406 -13.00 15.52 -2.90
C HIS A 406 -11.83 16.46 -3.24
N LYS A 407 -11.01 16.86 -2.24
CA LYS A 407 -9.86 17.77 -2.42
C LYS A 407 -8.57 16.98 -2.66
N GLN A 408 -8.19 16.73 -3.92
CA GLN A 408 -7.02 15.94 -4.31
C GLN A 408 -5.80 16.78 -4.74
N ASN A 409 -5.81 18.09 -4.48
CA ASN A 409 -4.88 19.06 -5.05
C ASN A 409 -3.68 19.44 -4.17
N LYS A 410 -3.53 18.85 -2.98
CA LYS A 410 -2.46 19.20 -2.06
C LYS A 410 -1.68 17.96 -1.61
N TRP A 411 -0.45 17.84 -2.11
CA TRP A 411 0.52 16.88 -1.61
C TRP A 411 1.20 17.42 -0.35
N VAL A 412 1.42 16.55 0.63
CA VAL A 412 2.13 16.89 1.87
C VAL A 412 3.39 16.05 1.93
N VAL A 413 4.53 16.73 1.95
CA VAL A 413 5.85 16.10 2.02
C VAL A 413 6.07 15.47 3.40
N THR A 414 6.64 14.27 3.43
CA THR A 414 7.16 13.62 4.63
C THR A 414 8.67 13.83 4.64
N PRO A 415 9.28 14.42 5.67
CA PRO A 415 10.73 14.57 5.74
C PRO A 415 11.41 13.23 6.01
N HIS A 416 12.51 12.96 5.30
CA HIS A 416 13.33 11.75 5.43
C HIS A 416 14.74 12.11 5.89
N ASN A 417 15.38 11.21 6.68
CA ASN A 417 16.70 11.44 7.25
C ASN A 417 17.54 10.15 7.41
N LYS A 418 16.98 8.97 7.16
CA LYS A 418 17.67 7.69 7.39
C LYS A 418 18.48 7.29 6.14
N THR A 419 19.79 7.23 6.29
CA THR A 419 20.74 6.83 5.24
C THR A 419 21.19 5.38 5.36
N GLU A 420 20.69 4.64 6.38
CA GLU A 420 21.04 3.25 6.66
C GLU A 420 19.81 2.50 7.15
N ILE A 421 19.83 1.17 7.06
CA ILE A 421 18.85 0.29 7.68
C ILE A 421 19.24 0.11 9.15
N GLU A 422 18.30 0.33 10.07
CA GLU A 422 18.54 0.04 11.50
C GLU A 422 18.71 -1.47 11.70
N GLU A 423 19.88 -1.89 12.18
CA GLU A 423 20.13 -3.27 12.60
C GLU A 423 19.46 -3.53 13.96
N ASP A 424 18.90 -4.71 14.13
CA ASP A 424 18.35 -5.13 15.41
C ASP A 424 19.49 -5.25 16.43
N ILE A 425 19.47 -4.42 17.48
CA ILE A 425 20.52 -4.37 18.51
C ILE A 425 20.69 -5.73 19.21
N GLU A 426 19.72 -6.64 19.09
CA GLU A 426 19.73 -7.96 19.70
C GLU A 426 20.44 -9.04 18.87
N GLU A 427 20.55 -8.92 17.55
CA GLU A 427 21.35 -9.86 16.73
C GLU A 427 22.85 -9.75 17.03
N LYS A 428 23.34 -8.56 17.40
CA LYS A 428 24.75 -8.36 17.81
C LYS A 428 25.14 -9.06 19.14
N LYS A 429 24.17 -9.45 19.98
CA LYS A 429 24.43 -10.17 21.24
C LYS A 429 24.46 -11.69 21.11
N VAL A 430 24.05 -12.25 19.99
CA VAL A 430 24.04 -13.70 19.74
C VAL A 430 25.28 -14.16 18.94
N THR A 431 25.99 -13.23 18.30
CA THR A 431 27.19 -13.50 17.48
C THR A 431 28.51 -13.12 18.16
N THR A 432 28.47 -12.67 19.43
CA THR A 432 29.64 -12.51 20.32
C THR A 432 29.51 -13.41 21.53
#